data_f2b2e45602906c15b51c30b5d0178f3f
#
_entry.id   f2b2e45602906c15b51c30b5d0178f3f
#
_cell.length_a   1.000
_cell.length_b   1.000
_cell.length_c   1.000
_cell.angle_alpha   90.00
_cell.angle_beta   90.00
_cell.angle_gamma   90.00
#
_symmetry.space_group_name_H-M   'P 1'
#
loop_
_entity.id
_entity.type
_entity.pdbx_description
1 polymer ?
#
loop_
_entity_poly.entity_id
_entity_poly.type
_entity_poly.pdbx_seq_one_letter_code
_entity_poly.pdbx_strand_id
1 'polypeptide(L)'
;KDRWYYDREKSPWASAQELDGLWKQSVQDDWLRLKLAGQKPDEIRKTLDKRYANLAKGAADLNGEDAFQSFLNAYTNAIDPHTDYFNPRAAERFNQQMSLSLEGIGAVLQKQDDVVVVREIVPGGPAALSKKLQPGDRIVAVGQGNAGPMEDVVGWRIDDVVEKIKGAKGTQVRLDIIPPQAGLDSKPNLLTLTRARIRLEEQAAKSKVIDLPAANGEPARRIGVVELPAFYQDFEGRRDQNGDYASATRDVAKLLAGFKAQDVDGVVIDLRNNGGGSLDEAVNLTGLFIDRGPVVQVRESSGRVSVDGDDNAGVAWDGPLAVLVNRGSASASEIFAGAIKDYGRGLIIGENTFGKGTVQ
;
A
#
# COMPACT_ATOMS: atom_id res chain seq x y z
N LYS A 1 -39.93 10.27 8.79
CA LYS A 1 -39.10 9.18 9.38
C LYS A 1 -38.39 8.34 8.33
N ASP A 2 -38.74 8.49 7.05
CA ASP A 2 -38.18 7.68 5.99
C ASP A 2 -36.85 8.30 5.54
N ARG A 3 -35.77 7.54 5.67
CA ARG A 3 -34.49 7.94 5.09
C ARG A 3 -34.60 7.86 3.57
N TRP A 4 -34.16 8.89 2.87
CA TRP A 4 -33.94 8.78 1.45
C TRP A 4 -32.81 7.79 1.18
N TYR A 5 -33.07 6.82 0.32
CA TYR A 5 -32.08 5.82 -0.10
C TYR A 5 -32.30 5.54 -1.58
N TYR A 6 -31.24 5.66 -2.34
CA TYR A 6 -31.21 5.29 -3.75
C TYR A 6 -30.34 4.05 -3.93
N ASP A 7 -30.98 2.91 -4.21
CA ASP A 7 -30.30 1.64 -4.45
C ASP A 7 -29.82 1.61 -5.91
N ARG A 8 -28.54 1.88 -6.12
CA ARG A 8 -27.92 1.92 -7.45
C ARG A 8 -27.87 0.53 -8.11
N GLU A 9 -27.84 -0.55 -7.35
CA GLU A 9 -27.78 -1.91 -7.88
C GLU A 9 -29.13 -2.38 -8.41
N LYS A 10 -30.23 -1.91 -7.80
CA LYS A 10 -31.59 -2.31 -8.14
C LYS A 10 -32.36 -1.30 -8.99
N SER A 11 -31.84 -0.08 -9.07
CA SER A 11 -32.52 0.99 -9.81
C SER A 11 -32.01 1.07 -11.25
N PRO A 12 -32.91 1.29 -12.23
CA PRO A 12 -32.47 1.53 -13.60
C PRO A 12 -31.65 2.84 -13.70
N TRP A 13 -30.88 2.98 -14.76
CA TRP A 13 -30.16 4.22 -15.04
C TRP A 13 -31.15 5.38 -15.17
N ALA A 14 -30.93 6.44 -14.37
CA ALA A 14 -31.77 7.62 -14.39
C ALA A 14 -31.55 8.43 -15.67
N SER A 15 -32.63 8.97 -16.26
CA SER A 15 -32.57 9.97 -17.31
C SER A 15 -31.99 11.28 -16.77
N ALA A 16 -31.54 12.16 -17.65
CA ALA A 16 -31.05 13.50 -17.26
C ALA A 16 -32.07 14.30 -16.44
N GLN A 17 -33.38 14.15 -16.76
CA GLN A 17 -34.44 14.81 -16.02
C GLN A 17 -34.66 14.25 -14.62
N GLU A 18 -34.52 12.95 -14.46
CA GLU A 18 -34.66 12.27 -13.17
C GLU A 18 -33.46 12.58 -12.27
N LEU A 19 -32.23 12.79 -12.83
CA LEU A 19 -31.04 13.15 -12.10
C LEU A 19 -31.23 14.42 -11.26
N ASP A 20 -31.87 15.45 -11.76
CA ASP A 20 -32.15 16.68 -11.01
C ASP A 20 -32.98 16.42 -9.75
N GLY A 21 -33.95 15.51 -9.86
CA GLY A 21 -34.77 15.08 -8.73
C GLY A 21 -33.95 14.31 -7.69
N LEU A 22 -33.11 13.40 -8.15
CA LEU A 22 -32.21 12.60 -7.29
C LEU A 22 -31.18 13.49 -6.58
N TRP A 23 -30.59 14.45 -7.27
CA TRP A 23 -29.68 15.42 -6.67
C TRP A 23 -30.35 16.26 -5.57
N LYS A 24 -31.56 16.77 -5.82
CA LYS A 24 -32.32 17.50 -4.80
C LYS A 24 -32.57 16.65 -3.56
N GLN A 25 -32.97 15.40 -3.72
CA GLN A 25 -33.18 14.46 -2.61
C GLN A 25 -31.88 14.16 -1.86
N SER A 26 -30.77 13.97 -2.56
CA SER A 26 -29.45 13.74 -1.95
C SER A 26 -29.03 14.94 -1.11
N VAL A 27 -29.14 16.16 -1.64
CA VAL A 27 -28.80 17.38 -0.91
C VAL A 27 -29.71 17.58 0.30
N GLN A 28 -31.01 17.28 0.17
CA GLN A 28 -31.95 17.35 1.30
C GLN A 28 -31.62 16.35 2.40
N ASP A 29 -31.26 15.11 2.05
CA ASP A 29 -30.87 14.10 3.02
C ASP A 29 -29.58 14.51 3.75
N ASP A 30 -28.57 14.97 3.02
CA ASP A 30 -27.32 15.48 3.61
C ASP A 30 -27.57 16.68 4.54
N TRP A 31 -28.44 17.62 4.14
CA TRP A 31 -28.85 18.73 4.96
C TRP A 31 -29.50 18.26 6.27
N LEU A 32 -30.44 17.33 6.17
CA LEU A 32 -31.14 16.79 7.33
C LEU A 32 -30.19 16.04 8.29
N ARG A 33 -29.26 15.28 7.76
CA ARG A 33 -28.24 14.59 8.57
C ARG A 33 -27.37 15.55 9.35
N LEU A 34 -26.85 16.59 8.70
CA LEU A 34 -26.03 17.61 9.34
C LEU A 34 -26.82 18.40 10.40
N LYS A 35 -28.10 18.71 10.11
CA LYS A 35 -29.00 19.36 11.06
C LYS A 35 -29.28 18.48 12.30
N LEU A 36 -29.52 17.19 12.10
CA LEU A 36 -29.69 16.22 13.17
C LEU A 36 -28.41 16.02 14.00
N ALA A 37 -27.24 16.23 13.39
CA ALA A 37 -25.94 16.25 14.08
C ALA A 37 -25.68 17.56 14.84
N GLY A 38 -26.65 18.51 14.87
CA GLY A 38 -26.55 19.73 15.66
C GLY A 38 -25.88 20.91 14.96
N GLN A 39 -25.57 20.84 13.67
CA GLN A 39 -24.95 21.95 12.96
C GLN A 39 -25.97 23.06 12.66
N LYS A 40 -25.48 24.30 12.63
CA LYS A 40 -26.29 25.49 12.29
C LYS A 40 -26.50 25.60 10.76
N PRO A 41 -27.60 26.22 10.30
CA PRO A 41 -27.90 26.32 8.87
C PRO A 41 -26.77 26.90 8.01
N ASP A 42 -26.08 27.94 8.48
CA ASP A 42 -24.98 28.56 7.72
C ASP A 42 -23.74 27.65 7.63
N GLU A 43 -23.45 26.88 8.69
CA GLU A 43 -22.38 25.89 8.70
C GLU A 43 -22.69 24.72 7.76
N ILE A 44 -23.96 24.27 7.77
CA ILE A 44 -24.43 23.21 6.87
C ILE A 44 -24.28 23.66 5.42
N ARG A 45 -24.72 24.88 5.10
CA ARG A 45 -24.61 25.44 3.75
C ARG A 45 -23.17 25.45 3.28
N LYS A 46 -22.27 26.04 4.09
CA LYS A 46 -20.83 26.09 3.76
C LYS A 46 -20.21 24.71 3.58
N THR A 47 -20.62 23.75 4.39
CA THR A 47 -20.14 22.35 4.31
C THR A 47 -20.62 21.69 3.02
N LEU A 48 -21.89 21.83 2.66
CA LEU A 48 -22.46 21.24 1.46
C LEU A 48 -21.93 21.90 0.20
N ASP A 49 -21.84 23.24 0.15
CA ASP A 49 -21.25 23.96 -0.99
C ASP A 49 -19.83 23.46 -1.27
N LYS A 50 -18.97 23.34 -0.23
CA LYS A 50 -17.62 22.78 -0.39
C LYS A 50 -17.64 21.31 -0.85
N ARG A 51 -18.50 20.47 -0.28
CA ARG A 51 -18.61 19.04 -0.61
C ARG A 51 -19.02 18.84 -2.08
N TYR A 52 -20.04 19.52 -2.52
CA TYR A 52 -20.54 19.38 -3.90
C TYR A 52 -19.62 20.06 -4.92
N ALA A 53 -18.97 21.18 -4.58
CA ALA A 53 -17.93 21.77 -5.43
C ALA A 53 -16.76 20.82 -5.63
N ASN A 54 -16.30 20.16 -4.56
CA ASN A 54 -15.23 19.14 -4.65
C ASN A 54 -15.66 17.93 -5.50
N LEU A 55 -16.92 17.49 -5.38
CA LEU A 55 -17.46 16.40 -6.19
C LEU A 55 -17.49 16.76 -7.68
N ALA A 56 -17.97 17.97 -8.01
CA ALA A 56 -17.99 18.47 -9.39
C ALA A 56 -16.58 18.62 -9.95
N LYS A 57 -15.64 19.14 -9.17
CA LYS A 57 -14.22 19.24 -9.54
C LYS A 57 -13.62 17.86 -9.79
N GLY A 58 -13.85 16.88 -8.88
CA GLY A 58 -13.36 15.51 -9.04
C GLY A 58 -13.88 14.85 -10.32
N ALA A 59 -15.13 15.13 -10.72
CA ALA A 59 -15.67 14.63 -11.98
C ALA A 59 -15.05 15.32 -13.21
N ALA A 60 -14.79 16.63 -13.13
CA ALA A 60 -14.15 17.39 -14.20
C ALA A 60 -12.65 17.05 -14.37
N ASP A 61 -12.00 16.60 -13.30
CA ASP A 61 -10.60 16.20 -13.31
C ASP A 61 -10.37 14.81 -13.98
N LEU A 62 -11.43 14.03 -14.28
CA LEU A 62 -11.32 12.77 -15.01
C LEU A 62 -10.84 13.01 -16.44
N ASN A 63 -9.86 12.22 -16.87
CA ASN A 63 -9.30 12.30 -18.21
C ASN A 63 -9.58 11.02 -19.02
N GLY A 64 -9.14 11.00 -20.29
CA GLY A 64 -9.35 9.86 -21.18
C GLY A 64 -8.68 8.57 -20.70
N GLU A 65 -7.55 8.66 -20.02
CA GLU A 65 -6.84 7.52 -19.41
C GLU A 65 -7.65 6.89 -18.27
N ASP A 66 -8.24 7.72 -17.40
CA ASP A 66 -9.10 7.26 -16.30
C ASP A 66 -10.36 6.55 -16.87
N ALA A 67 -10.95 7.11 -17.93
CA ALA A 67 -12.10 6.50 -18.60
C ALA A 67 -11.72 5.17 -19.27
N PHE A 68 -10.58 5.11 -19.94
CA PHE A 68 -10.06 3.89 -20.58
C PHE A 68 -9.78 2.78 -19.56
N GLN A 69 -9.11 3.11 -18.46
CA GLN A 69 -8.88 2.16 -17.37
C GLN A 69 -10.19 1.64 -16.79
N SER A 70 -11.16 2.54 -16.54
CA SER A 70 -12.46 2.16 -16.00
C SER A 70 -13.22 1.23 -16.96
N PHE A 71 -13.16 1.51 -18.26
CA PHE A 71 -13.77 0.65 -19.28
C PHE A 71 -13.11 -0.74 -19.32
N LEU A 72 -11.77 -0.81 -19.38
CA LEU A 72 -11.07 -2.08 -19.40
C LEU A 72 -11.32 -2.89 -18.12
N ASN A 73 -11.33 -2.24 -16.95
CA ASN A 73 -11.61 -2.94 -15.70
C ASN A 73 -13.05 -3.43 -15.63
N ALA A 74 -14.02 -2.68 -16.15
CA ALA A 74 -15.39 -3.15 -16.26
C ALA A 74 -15.51 -4.38 -17.19
N TYR A 75 -14.75 -4.39 -18.29
CA TYR A 75 -14.73 -5.52 -19.23
C TYR A 75 -14.05 -6.75 -18.62
N THR A 76 -12.85 -6.60 -18.05
CA THR A 76 -12.11 -7.71 -17.45
C THR A 76 -12.84 -8.31 -16.25
N ASN A 77 -13.40 -7.47 -15.37
CA ASN A 77 -14.18 -7.91 -14.22
C ASN A 77 -15.50 -8.60 -14.58
N ALA A 78 -16.06 -8.33 -15.79
CA ALA A 78 -17.21 -9.05 -16.29
C ALA A 78 -16.87 -10.50 -16.71
N ILE A 79 -15.59 -10.78 -17.00
CA ILE A 79 -15.09 -12.10 -17.38
C ILE A 79 -14.59 -12.85 -16.14
N ASP A 80 -13.76 -12.18 -15.33
CA ASP A 80 -13.19 -12.71 -14.09
C ASP A 80 -13.11 -11.57 -13.06
N PRO A 81 -13.79 -11.67 -11.89
CA PRO A 81 -13.84 -10.61 -10.89
C PRO A 81 -12.50 -10.27 -10.25
N HIS A 82 -11.45 -11.01 -10.55
CA HIS A 82 -10.10 -10.81 -10.02
C HIS A 82 -9.13 -10.22 -11.05
N THR A 83 -9.53 -10.07 -12.31
CA THR A 83 -8.67 -9.55 -13.36
C THR A 83 -8.81 -8.04 -13.48
N ASP A 84 -7.71 -7.32 -13.24
CA ASP A 84 -7.62 -5.88 -13.38
C ASP A 84 -6.59 -5.45 -14.43
N TYR A 85 -6.93 -4.41 -15.18
CA TYR A 85 -6.00 -3.69 -16.02
C TYR A 85 -5.33 -2.58 -15.21
N PHE A 86 -4.03 -2.58 -15.17
CA PHE A 86 -3.24 -1.50 -14.62
C PHE A 86 -2.74 -0.58 -15.73
N ASN A 87 -3.17 0.68 -15.71
CA ASN A 87 -2.52 1.70 -16.51
C ASN A 87 -1.07 1.91 -16.03
N PRO A 88 -0.20 2.63 -16.77
CA PRO A 88 1.19 2.81 -16.37
C PRO A 88 1.39 3.31 -14.94
N ARG A 89 0.54 4.25 -14.48
CA ARG A 89 0.59 4.78 -13.11
C ARG A 89 0.19 3.75 -12.05
N ALA A 90 -0.82 2.94 -12.34
CA ALA A 90 -1.25 1.87 -11.42
C ALA A 90 -0.20 0.75 -11.35
N ALA A 91 0.40 0.39 -12.49
CA ALA A 91 1.49 -0.58 -12.55
C ALA A 91 2.72 -0.09 -11.77
N GLU A 92 3.09 1.18 -11.92
CA GLU A 92 4.20 1.76 -11.15
C GLU A 92 3.91 1.74 -9.63
N ARG A 93 2.71 2.11 -9.20
CA ARG A 93 2.31 2.03 -7.78
C ARG A 93 2.38 0.61 -7.25
N PHE A 94 1.91 -0.37 -8.03
CA PHE A 94 2.02 -1.78 -7.67
C PHE A 94 3.49 -2.21 -7.52
N ASN A 95 4.34 -1.87 -8.50
CA ASN A 95 5.76 -2.18 -8.45
C ASN A 95 6.46 -1.53 -7.23
N GLN A 96 6.12 -0.28 -6.89
CA GLN A 96 6.63 0.40 -5.71
C GLN A 96 6.23 -0.30 -4.40
N GLN A 97 5.00 -0.77 -4.31
CA GLN A 97 4.52 -1.53 -3.14
C GLN A 97 5.24 -2.89 -3.03
N MET A 98 5.43 -3.57 -4.15
CA MET A 98 6.11 -4.87 -4.16
C MET A 98 7.62 -4.74 -3.95
N SER A 99 8.26 -3.72 -4.53
CA SER A 99 9.71 -3.50 -4.36
C SER A 99 10.08 -2.80 -3.05
N LEU A 100 9.10 -2.36 -2.27
CA LEU A 100 9.28 -1.50 -1.08
C LEU A 100 10.27 -0.36 -1.35
N SER A 101 10.21 0.20 -2.55
CA SER A 101 11.09 1.29 -2.97
C SER A 101 10.41 2.23 -3.94
N LEU A 102 10.81 3.48 -3.91
CA LEU A 102 10.40 4.48 -4.88
C LEU A 102 11.59 5.33 -5.33
N GLU A 103 11.54 5.83 -6.55
CA GLU A 103 12.52 6.79 -7.03
C GLU A 103 11.93 8.21 -6.99
N GLY A 104 12.56 9.08 -6.21
CA GLY A 104 12.04 10.42 -6.00
C GLY A 104 12.76 11.17 -4.90
N ILE A 105 12.03 12.07 -4.24
CA ILE A 105 12.58 12.95 -3.18
C ILE A 105 12.35 12.44 -1.75
N GLY A 106 11.46 11.48 -1.53
CA GLY A 106 11.12 10.99 -0.19
C GLY A 106 10.22 11.95 0.60
N ALA A 107 9.11 12.34 -0.01
CA ALA A 107 8.06 13.10 0.65
C ALA A 107 6.69 12.48 0.37
N VAL A 108 5.87 12.37 1.40
CA VAL A 108 4.45 12.02 1.27
C VAL A 108 3.67 13.31 1.04
N LEU A 109 2.96 13.36 -0.08
CA LEU A 109 2.25 14.55 -0.52
C LEU A 109 0.74 14.37 -0.35
N GLN A 110 0.04 15.47 -0.11
CA GLN A 110 -1.40 15.52 0.05
C GLN A 110 -1.95 16.75 -0.67
N LYS A 111 -3.09 16.63 -1.35
CA LYS A 111 -3.79 17.80 -1.89
C LYS A 111 -4.61 18.45 -0.77
N GLN A 112 -4.41 19.75 -0.58
CA GLN A 112 -5.19 20.58 0.33
C GLN A 112 -5.74 21.77 -0.45
N ASP A 113 -7.04 21.78 -0.67
CA ASP A 113 -7.72 22.71 -1.56
C ASP A 113 -7.09 22.67 -2.98
N ASP A 114 -6.42 23.74 -3.43
CA ASP A 114 -5.79 23.82 -4.75
C ASP A 114 -4.27 23.67 -4.75
N VAL A 115 -3.66 23.36 -3.61
CA VAL A 115 -2.22 23.20 -3.50
C VAL A 115 -1.83 21.80 -3.03
N VAL A 116 -0.66 21.37 -3.44
CA VAL A 116 -0.03 20.15 -2.92
C VAL A 116 0.82 20.50 -1.71
N VAL A 117 0.57 19.82 -0.60
CA VAL A 117 1.21 20.04 0.68
C VAL A 117 2.05 18.82 1.05
N VAL A 118 3.23 19.05 1.60
CA VAL A 118 4.07 18.01 2.19
C VAL A 118 3.41 17.54 3.49
N ARG A 119 2.95 16.30 3.54
CA ARG A 119 2.37 15.70 4.74
C ARG A 119 3.44 15.13 5.66
N GLU A 120 4.42 14.44 5.08
CA GLU A 120 5.44 13.71 5.82
C GLU A 120 6.73 13.62 4.99
N ILE A 121 7.87 13.57 5.66
CA ILE A 121 9.18 13.36 5.06
C ILE A 121 9.66 11.94 5.40
N VAL A 122 9.97 11.17 4.36
CA VAL A 122 10.48 9.79 4.52
C VAL A 122 11.92 9.84 5.01
N PRO A 123 12.25 9.21 6.14
CA PRO A 123 13.61 9.17 6.67
C PRO A 123 14.60 8.61 5.64
N GLY A 124 15.83 9.16 5.62
CA GLY A 124 16.88 8.73 4.70
C GLY A 124 16.73 9.20 3.26
N GLY A 125 15.57 9.76 2.87
CA GLY A 125 15.34 10.28 1.52
C GLY A 125 16.00 11.65 1.30
N PRO A 126 16.14 12.09 0.02
CA PRO A 126 16.73 13.40 -0.34
C PRO A 126 16.10 14.59 0.37
N ALA A 127 14.77 14.58 0.55
CA ALA A 127 14.06 15.63 1.28
C ALA A 127 14.51 15.69 2.75
N ALA A 128 14.61 14.55 3.43
CA ALA A 128 15.09 14.46 4.81
C ALA A 128 16.53 14.94 4.94
N LEU A 129 17.40 14.47 4.04
CA LEU A 129 18.83 14.82 4.05
C LEU A 129 19.05 16.30 3.77
N SER A 130 18.22 16.92 2.96
CA SER A 130 18.31 18.36 2.65
C SER A 130 18.02 19.24 3.86
N LYS A 131 17.18 18.79 4.79
CA LYS A 131 16.64 19.56 5.94
C LYS A 131 15.93 20.87 5.56
N LYS A 132 15.60 21.02 4.26
CA LYS A 132 15.01 22.26 3.70
C LYS A 132 13.54 22.13 3.36
N LEU A 133 13.02 20.89 3.26
CA LEU A 133 11.62 20.60 3.06
C LEU A 133 11.02 20.10 4.38
N GLN A 134 9.86 20.62 4.76
CA GLN A 134 9.22 20.31 6.04
C GLN A 134 7.74 19.94 5.85
N PRO A 135 7.15 19.14 6.75
CA PRO A 135 5.71 18.95 6.79
C PRO A 135 4.97 20.30 6.88
N GLY A 136 3.94 20.45 6.05
CA GLY A 136 3.17 21.67 5.92
C GLY A 136 3.63 22.61 4.80
N ASP A 137 4.82 22.41 4.23
CA ASP A 137 5.28 23.18 3.07
C ASP A 137 4.37 22.93 1.86
N ARG A 138 4.06 24.00 1.12
CA ARG A 138 3.19 23.97 -0.06
C ARG A 138 4.06 24.07 -1.31
N ILE A 139 3.87 23.13 -2.23
CA ILE A 139 4.55 23.10 -3.53
C ILE A 139 3.67 23.84 -4.53
N VAL A 140 4.20 24.93 -5.10
CA VAL A 140 3.46 25.78 -6.03
C VAL A 140 3.99 25.68 -7.46
N ALA A 141 5.27 25.32 -7.66
CA ALA A 141 5.80 25.04 -8.97
C ALA A 141 6.85 23.94 -8.94
N VAL A 142 7.03 23.25 -10.07
CA VAL A 142 7.98 22.15 -10.26
C VAL A 142 8.78 22.38 -11.53
N GLY A 143 10.11 22.24 -11.44
CA GLY A 143 11.03 22.32 -12.59
C GLY A 143 11.92 21.10 -12.69
N GLN A 144 12.30 20.72 -13.91
CA GLN A 144 13.18 19.58 -14.16
C GLN A 144 14.63 20.03 -14.33
N GLY A 145 15.56 19.19 -13.89
CA GLY A 145 16.99 19.44 -13.99
C GLY A 145 17.44 20.64 -13.16
N ASN A 146 18.65 21.13 -13.43
CA ASN A 146 19.26 22.28 -12.75
C ASN A 146 18.95 23.63 -13.39
N ALA A 147 18.33 23.65 -14.57
CA ALA A 147 17.89 24.83 -15.31
C ALA A 147 16.62 24.55 -16.11
N GLY A 148 16.01 25.60 -16.64
CA GLY A 148 14.77 25.47 -17.44
C GLY A 148 13.54 26.07 -16.74
N PRO A 149 12.36 25.98 -17.34
CA PRO A 149 11.16 26.60 -16.79
C PRO A 149 10.69 25.91 -15.51
N MET A 150 10.06 26.69 -14.64
CA MET A 150 9.24 26.20 -13.55
C MET A 150 7.78 26.14 -14.06
N GLU A 151 7.14 25.01 -13.88
CA GLU A 151 5.73 24.83 -14.20
C GLU A 151 4.90 25.09 -12.94
N ASP A 152 3.96 26.04 -13.02
CA ASP A 152 2.98 26.26 -11.94
C ASP A 152 2.07 25.03 -11.83
N VAL A 153 1.96 24.47 -10.63
CA VAL A 153 1.17 23.27 -10.35
C VAL A 153 -0.01 23.52 -9.42
N VAL A 154 -0.32 24.78 -9.12
CA VAL A 154 -1.49 25.14 -8.32
C VAL A 154 -2.76 24.72 -9.08
N GLY A 155 -3.66 24.06 -8.39
CA GLY A 155 -4.89 23.55 -8.98
C GLY A 155 -4.77 22.19 -9.67
N TRP A 156 -3.56 21.68 -9.93
CA TRP A 156 -3.34 20.40 -10.59
C TRP A 156 -3.86 19.21 -9.75
N ARG A 157 -4.08 18.10 -10.43
CA ARG A 157 -4.29 16.80 -9.74
C ARG A 157 -3.01 16.41 -9.02
N ILE A 158 -3.15 15.85 -7.82
CA ILE A 158 -1.99 15.42 -7.03
C ILE A 158 -1.12 14.40 -7.79
N ASP A 159 -1.76 13.47 -8.53
CA ASP A 159 -1.05 12.45 -9.31
C ASP A 159 -0.13 13.09 -10.36
N ASP A 160 -0.60 14.15 -11.05
CA ASP A 160 0.18 14.84 -12.07
C ASP A 160 1.38 15.60 -11.46
N VAL A 161 1.19 16.19 -10.28
CA VAL A 161 2.27 16.84 -9.54
C VAL A 161 3.29 15.82 -9.05
N VAL A 162 2.83 14.68 -8.51
CA VAL A 162 3.69 13.58 -8.07
C VAL A 162 4.53 13.04 -9.22
N GLU A 163 3.94 12.85 -10.41
CA GLU A 163 4.66 12.44 -11.63
C GLU A 163 5.80 13.39 -11.99
N LYS A 164 5.57 14.72 -11.87
CA LYS A 164 6.61 15.72 -12.11
C LYS A 164 7.73 15.70 -11.06
N ILE A 165 7.38 15.34 -9.81
CA ILE A 165 8.37 15.30 -8.70
C ILE A 165 9.17 14.00 -8.72
N LYS A 166 8.56 12.86 -9.02
CA LYS A 166 9.23 11.59 -9.23
C LYS A 166 10.18 11.63 -10.44
N GLY A 167 10.98 10.62 -10.61
CA GLY A 167 11.83 10.40 -11.77
C GLY A 167 13.11 9.67 -11.41
N ALA A 168 13.88 9.29 -12.41
CA ALA A 168 15.03 8.41 -12.30
C ALA A 168 16.05 8.90 -11.27
N LYS A 169 16.60 7.93 -10.51
CA LYS A 169 17.70 8.17 -9.56
C LYS A 169 18.82 8.98 -10.19
N GLY A 170 19.33 9.97 -9.46
CA GLY A 170 20.43 10.84 -9.90
C GLY A 170 19.99 12.06 -10.71
N THR A 171 18.73 12.12 -11.16
CA THR A 171 18.18 13.32 -11.81
C THR A 171 17.79 14.39 -10.77
N GLN A 172 17.70 15.63 -11.20
CA GLN A 172 17.35 16.76 -10.33
C GLN A 172 15.92 17.22 -10.57
N VAL A 173 15.25 17.62 -9.48
CA VAL A 173 13.98 18.32 -9.49
C VAL A 173 14.12 19.62 -8.69
N ARG A 174 13.48 20.67 -9.16
CA ARG A 174 13.39 21.95 -8.47
C ARG A 174 11.94 22.18 -8.05
N LEU A 175 11.78 22.64 -6.83
CA LEU A 175 10.48 22.92 -6.24
C LEU A 175 10.45 24.36 -5.78
N ASP A 176 9.42 25.09 -6.15
CA ASP A 176 9.08 26.34 -5.49
C ASP A 176 8.14 26.01 -4.33
N ILE A 177 8.61 26.31 -3.13
CA ILE A 177 7.91 25.99 -1.89
C ILE A 177 7.53 27.24 -1.10
N ILE A 178 6.35 27.22 -0.50
CA ILE A 178 5.85 28.27 0.39
C ILE A 178 5.63 27.65 1.77
N PRO A 179 6.31 28.13 2.83
CA PRO A 179 6.09 27.65 4.19
C PRO A 179 4.63 27.82 4.67
N PRO A 180 4.16 26.98 5.60
CA PRO A 180 2.75 26.99 6.04
C PRO A 180 2.33 28.32 6.69
N GLN A 181 3.28 29.08 7.27
CA GLN A 181 3.00 30.34 7.95
C GLN A 181 2.86 31.53 6.97
N ALA A 182 3.39 31.39 5.73
CA ALA A 182 3.36 32.46 4.74
C ALA A 182 2.03 32.42 3.95
N GLY A 183 1.58 33.54 3.41
CA GLY A 183 0.47 33.59 2.44
C GLY A 183 0.87 32.92 1.10
N LEU A 184 -0.12 32.46 0.32
CA LEU A 184 0.15 31.92 -1.03
C LEU A 184 0.74 32.98 -1.99
N ASP A 185 0.52 34.24 -1.72
CA ASP A 185 1.09 35.38 -2.48
C ASP A 185 2.55 35.70 -2.11
N SER A 186 3.11 34.97 -1.15
CA SER A 186 4.51 35.16 -0.72
C SER A 186 5.47 34.64 -1.78
N LYS A 187 6.65 35.25 -1.86
CA LYS A 187 7.71 34.77 -2.74
C LYS A 187 8.10 33.34 -2.35
N PRO A 188 8.02 32.36 -3.27
CA PRO A 188 8.41 31.00 -2.97
C PRO A 188 9.94 30.86 -2.79
N ASN A 189 10.33 29.86 -2.02
CA ASN A 189 11.70 29.45 -1.85
C ASN A 189 12.04 28.34 -2.85
N LEU A 190 13.06 28.55 -3.67
CA LEU A 190 13.52 27.52 -4.60
C LEU A 190 14.34 26.46 -3.86
N LEU A 191 13.91 25.20 -3.98
CA LEU A 191 14.60 24.03 -3.46
C LEU A 191 14.97 23.10 -4.61
N THR A 192 16.24 22.75 -4.75
CA THR A 192 16.72 21.74 -5.69
C THR A 192 17.06 20.47 -4.93
N LEU A 193 16.52 19.33 -5.39
CA LEU A 193 16.77 18.01 -4.83
C LEU A 193 17.23 17.05 -5.92
N THR A 194 18.19 16.18 -5.59
CA THR A 194 18.56 15.06 -6.46
C THR A 194 17.76 13.85 -6.07
N ARG A 195 17.04 13.26 -7.02
CA ARG A 195 16.22 12.06 -6.79
C ARG A 195 17.10 10.87 -6.43
N ALA A 196 16.62 10.05 -5.53
CA ALA A 196 17.29 8.84 -5.11
C ALA A 196 16.29 7.69 -5.04
N ARG A 197 16.79 6.45 -5.05
CA ARG A 197 16.00 5.28 -4.66
C ARG A 197 15.83 5.31 -3.14
N ILE A 198 14.60 5.30 -2.68
CA ILE A 198 14.23 5.41 -1.28
C ILE A 198 13.60 4.08 -0.89
N ARG A 199 14.13 3.44 0.14
CA ARG A 199 13.57 2.22 0.70
C ARG A 199 12.45 2.55 1.68
N LEU A 200 11.34 1.82 1.57
CA LEU A 200 10.21 1.94 2.48
C LEU A 200 10.35 0.92 3.62
N GLU A 201 11.40 1.04 4.40
CA GLU A 201 11.74 0.10 5.49
C GLU A 201 10.62 -0.06 6.51
N GLU A 202 9.78 0.96 6.67
CA GLU A 202 8.62 0.89 7.56
C GLU A 202 7.55 -0.11 7.11
N GLN A 203 7.55 -0.46 5.84
CA GLN A 203 6.64 -1.44 5.24
C GLN A 203 7.25 -2.83 5.10
N ALA A 204 8.52 -3.00 5.45
CA ALA A 204 9.20 -4.29 5.48
C ALA A 204 8.83 -5.12 6.70
N ALA A 205 9.25 -6.39 6.72
CA ALA A 205 9.13 -7.26 7.87
C ALA A 205 9.81 -6.66 9.10
N LYS A 206 9.12 -6.65 10.22
CA LYS A 206 9.61 -6.13 11.51
C LYS A 206 9.69 -7.25 12.53
N SER A 207 10.55 -7.09 13.52
CA SER A 207 10.65 -8.07 14.61
C SER A 207 10.64 -7.40 15.98
N LYS A 208 10.20 -8.18 16.95
CA LYS A 208 10.32 -7.87 18.37
C LYS A 208 10.53 -9.15 19.16
N VAL A 209 11.15 -9.05 20.33
CA VAL A 209 11.25 -10.14 21.29
C VAL A 209 10.32 -9.84 22.47
N ILE A 210 9.56 -10.83 22.88
CA ILE A 210 8.67 -10.79 24.04
C ILE A 210 9.27 -11.70 25.11
N ASP A 211 9.60 -11.12 26.25
CA ASP A 211 10.05 -11.87 27.42
C ASP A 211 8.83 -12.30 28.24
N LEU A 212 8.61 -13.60 28.33
CA LEU A 212 7.58 -14.19 29.20
C LEU A 212 8.22 -14.57 30.53
N PRO A 213 7.79 -13.99 31.65
CA PRO A 213 8.35 -14.33 32.95
C PRO A 213 8.02 -15.76 33.32
N ALA A 214 8.86 -16.38 34.18
CA ALA A 214 8.57 -17.68 34.75
C ALA A 214 7.22 -17.63 35.52
N ALA A 215 6.34 -18.58 35.23
CA ALA A 215 5.02 -18.66 35.86
C ALA A 215 4.55 -20.12 35.96
N ASN A 216 3.77 -20.44 36.97
CA ASN A 216 3.17 -21.77 37.16
C ASN A 216 4.15 -22.96 37.09
N GLY A 217 5.42 -22.79 37.52
CA GLY A 217 6.45 -23.80 37.46
C GLY A 217 7.18 -23.92 36.10
N GLU A 218 6.76 -23.15 35.09
CA GLU A 218 7.42 -23.05 33.80
C GLU A 218 8.54 -22.00 33.86
N PRO A 219 9.71 -22.26 33.21
CA PRO A 219 10.79 -21.29 33.14
C PRO A 219 10.41 -20.06 32.32
N ALA A 220 11.14 -18.97 32.51
CA ALA A 220 11.02 -17.79 31.63
C ALA A 220 11.31 -18.19 30.17
N ARG A 221 10.59 -17.58 29.25
CA ARG A 221 10.71 -17.86 27.81
C ARG A 221 10.87 -16.55 27.03
N ARG A 222 11.62 -16.61 25.96
CA ARG A 222 11.79 -15.50 25.01
C ARG A 222 11.18 -15.88 23.67
N ILE A 223 10.24 -15.10 23.19
CA ILE A 223 9.52 -15.35 21.95
C ILE A 223 9.86 -14.28 20.92
N GLY A 224 10.47 -14.67 19.80
CA GLY A 224 10.68 -13.81 18.64
C GLY A 224 9.38 -13.67 17.85
N VAL A 225 8.94 -12.47 17.60
CA VAL A 225 7.76 -12.19 16.75
C VAL A 225 8.21 -11.47 15.49
N VAL A 226 7.87 -12.02 14.33
CA VAL A 226 8.02 -11.39 13.02
C VAL A 226 6.66 -10.89 12.57
N GLU A 227 6.51 -9.59 12.37
CA GLU A 227 5.35 -8.97 11.74
C GLU A 227 5.63 -8.86 10.24
N LEU A 228 4.93 -9.63 9.42
CA LEU A 228 5.08 -9.66 7.97
C LEU A 228 3.84 -9.04 7.30
N PRO A 229 3.91 -7.80 6.79
CA PRO A 229 2.74 -7.10 6.26
C PRO A 229 2.32 -7.58 4.87
N ALA A 230 3.26 -8.09 4.07
CA ALA A 230 3.02 -8.62 2.72
C ALA A 230 4.16 -9.58 2.31
N PHE A 231 3.92 -10.42 1.31
CA PHE A 231 4.96 -11.21 0.64
C PHE A 231 5.56 -10.37 -0.51
N TYR A 232 6.30 -9.33 -0.14
CA TYR A 232 6.87 -8.37 -1.06
C TYR A 232 8.11 -8.91 -1.77
N GLN A 233 8.30 -8.50 -3.03
CA GLN A 233 9.44 -8.86 -3.86
C GLN A 233 9.75 -7.75 -4.88
N ASP A 234 11.00 -7.31 -4.94
CA ASP A 234 11.49 -6.45 -6.00
C ASP A 234 11.83 -7.30 -7.24
N PHE A 235 10.86 -7.44 -8.13
CA PHE A 235 10.99 -8.27 -9.35
C PHE A 235 12.10 -7.78 -10.29
N GLU A 236 12.32 -6.46 -10.38
CA GLU A 236 13.36 -5.86 -11.23
C GLU A 236 14.74 -6.05 -10.61
N GLY A 237 14.89 -5.70 -9.33
CA GLY A 237 16.16 -5.87 -8.62
C GLY A 237 16.62 -7.34 -8.55
N ARG A 238 15.69 -8.28 -8.51
CA ARG A 238 15.98 -9.72 -8.58
C ARG A 238 16.54 -10.11 -9.95
N ARG A 239 16.00 -9.57 -11.06
CA ARG A 239 16.48 -9.86 -12.43
C ARG A 239 17.89 -9.32 -12.67
N ASP A 240 18.18 -8.15 -12.17
CA ASP A 240 19.45 -7.46 -12.34
C ASP A 240 20.61 -8.10 -11.56
N GLN A 241 20.36 -9.12 -10.74
CA GLN A 241 21.31 -9.84 -9.90
C GLN A 241 22.19 -8.93 -9.01
N ASN A 242 21.77 -7.70 -8.78
CA ASN A 242 22.52 -6.70 -8.00
C ASN A 242 22.59 -6.98 -6.48
N GLY A 243 22.23 -8.17 -6.06
CA GLY A 243 22.39 -8.66 -4.69
C GLY A 243 21.55 -7.96 -3.61
N ASP A 244 21.07 -6.77 -3.84
CA ASP A 244 20.41 -5.91 -2.86
C ASP A 244 19.01 -5.49 -3.34
N TYR A 245 18.07 -6.43 -3.33
CA TYR A 245 16.67 -6.22 -3.65
C TYR A 245 15.78 -6.58 -2.46
N ALA A 246 14.60 -5.95 -2.37
CA ALA A 246 13.62 -6.25 -1.34
C ALA A 246 13.01 -7.65 -1.56
N SER A 247 13.00 -8.47 -0.51
CA SER A 247 12.43 -9.81 -0.49
C SER A 247 11.98 -10.14 0.93
N ALA A 248 10.73 -10.51 1.09
CA ALA A 248 10.17 -10.94 2.36
C ALA A 248 10.97 -12.10 2.96
N THR A 249 11.33 -13.09 2.12
CA THR A 249 12.15 -14.25 2.54
C THR A 249 13.50 -13.84 3.08
N ARG A 250 14.21 -12.95 2.37
CA ARG A 250 15.56 -12.51 2.78
C ARG A 250 15.51 -11.72 4.08
N ASP A 251 14.51 -10.87 4.24
CA ASP A 251 14.38 -10.09 5.47
C ASP A 251 14.00 -10.97 6.65
N VAL A 252 13.03 -11.89 6.48
CA VAL A 252 12.68 -12.86 7.53
C VAL A 252 13.88 -13.74 7.88
N ALA A 253 14.67 -14.21 6.90
CA ALA A 253 15.87 -14.99 7.17
C ALA A 253 16.88 -14.24 8.07
N LYS A 254 17.08 -12.92 7.80
CA LYS A 254 17.94 -12.08 8.66
C LYS A 254 17.39 -11.94 10.08
N LEU A 255 16.04 -11.76 10.20
CA LEU A 255 15.39 -11.66 11.51
C LEU A 255 15.53 -12.96 12.31
N LEU A 256 15.34 -14.12 11.66
CA LEU A 256 15.54 -15.45 12.27
C LEU A 256 16.98 -15.66 12.75
N ALA A 257 17.96 -15.23 11.95
CA ALA A 257 19.36 -15.27 12.37
C ALA A 257 19.61 -14.39 13.61
N GLY A 258 18.98 -13.22 13.67
CA GLY A 258 19.00 -12.33 14.83
C GLY A 258 18.35 -12.97 16.07
N PHE A 259 17.29 -13.73 15.91
CA PHE A 259 16.63 -14.46 17.00
C PHE A 259 17.50 -15.61 17.52
N LYS A 260 18.15 -16.36 16.63
CA LYS A 260 19.15 -17.40 17.05
C LYS A 260 20.29 -16.80 17.88
N ALA A 261 20.79 -15.64 17.45
CA ALA A 261 21.86 -14.95 18.21
C ALA A 261 21.40 -14.39 19.56
N GLN A 262 20.09 -14.28 19.79
CA GLN A 262 19.50 -13.85 21.04
C GLN A 262 18.96 -15.01 21.89
N ASP A 263 19.15 -16.26 21.48
CA ASP A 263 18.67 -17.46 22.16
C ASP A 263 17.17 -17.42 22.47
N VAL A 264 16.31 -17.07 21.46
CA VAL A 264 14.85 -17.11 21.64
C VAL A 264 14.36 -18.56 21.65
N ASP A 265 13.38 -18.87 22.48
CA ASP A 265 12.84 -20.22 22.66
C ASP A 265 11.84 -20.62 21.57
N GLY A 266 11.24 -19.66 20.89
CA GLY A 266 10.25 -19.90 19.84
C GLY A 266 10.00 -18.69 18.97
N VAL A 267 9.43 -18.91 17.79
CA VAL A 267 9.13 -17.85 16.81
C VAL A 267 7.66 -17.82 16.48
N VAL A 268 7.12 -16.62 16.36
CA VAL A 268 5.77 -16.34 15.87
C VAL A 268 5.88 -15.53 14.57
N ILE A 269 5.25 -16.00 13.50
CA ILE A 269 5.06 -15.24 12.26
C ILE A 269 3.65 -14.66 12.28
N ASP A 270 3.54 -13.35 12.31
CA ASP A 270 2.26 -12.63 12.31
C ASP A 270 1.87 -12.25 10.90
N LEU A 271 0.86 -12.97 10.36
CA LEU A 271 0.27 -12.75 9.05
C LEU A 271 -1.13 -12.12 9.13
N ARG A 272 -1.54 -11.61 10.28
CA ARG A 272 -2.83 -10.94 10.40
C ARG A 272 -2.86 -9.70 9.50
N ASN A 273 -3.95 -9.57 8.72
CA ASN A 273 -4.13 -8.53 7.70
C ASN A 273 -3.11 -8.54 6.55
N ASN A 274 -2.38 -9.63 6.37
CA ASN A 274 -1.48 -9.83 5.24
C ASN A 274 -2.27 -10.42 4.06
N GLY A 275 -2.58 -9.61 3.05
CA GLY A 275 -3.34 -9.99 1.86
C GLY A 275 -2.59 -10.89 0.86
N GLY A 276 -1.36 -11.28 1.15
CA GLY A 276 -0.54 -12.11 0.26
C GLY A 276 0.59 -11.33 -0.42
N GLY A 277 0.85 -11.63 -1.67
CA GLY A 277 1.91 -11.05 -2.50
C GLY A 277 2.51 -12.08 -3.45
N SER A 278 3.83 -12.09 -3.59
CA SER A 278 4.55 -12.98 -4.51
C SER A 278 4.40 -14.46 -4.14
N LEU A 279 4.06 -15.28 -5.13
CA LEU A 279 4.04 -16.75 -4.99
C LEU A 279 5.43 -17.29 -4.67
N ASP A 280 6.45 -16.80 -5.37
CA ASP A 280 7.84 -17.20 -5.13
C ASP A 280 8.26 -16.93 -3.67
N GLU A 281 7.86 -15.78 -3.12
CA GLU A 281 8.15 -15.45 -1.73
C GLU A 281 7.41 -16.37 -0.76
N ALA A 282 6.17 -16.80 -1.07
CA ALA A 282 5.47 -17.77 -0.23
C ALA A 282 6.20 -19.12 -0.19
N VAL A 283 6.67 -19.60 -1.34
CA VAL A 283 7.43 -20.86 -1.47
C VAL A 283 8.77 -20.74 -0.75
N ASN A 284 9.55 -19.71 -1.07
CA ASN A 284 10.89 -19.53 -0.52
C ASN A 284 10.88 -19.27 1.01
N LEU A 285 9.89 -18.49 1.49
CA LEU A 285 9.73 -18.23 2.91
C LEU A 285 9.34 -19.49 3.67
N THR A 286 8.51 -20.35 3.07
CA THR A 286 8.19 -21.67 3.65
C THR A 286 9.46 -22.52 3.79
N GLY A 287 10.36 -22.49 2.80
CA GLY A 287 11.65 -23.17 2.84
C GLY A 287 12.57 -22.74 3.98
N LEU A 288 12.34 -21.59 4.63
CA LEU A 288 13.07 -21.22 5.85
C LEU A 288 12.72 -22.12 7.05
N PHE A 289 11.62 -22.86 6.99
CA PHE A 289 11.05 -23.65 8.09
C PHE A 289 10.90 -25.15 7.80
N ILE A 290 10.89 -25.57 6.53
CA ILE A 290 10.87 -26.97 6.10
C ILE A 290 12.21 -27.32 5.43
N ASP A 291 12.62 -28.60 5.46
CA ASP A 291 13.88 -29.00 4.84
C ASP A 291 13.76 -29.02 3.31
N ARG A 292 12.83 -29.78 2.76
CA ARG A 292 12.53 -29.85 1.32
C ARG A 292 11.10 -30.30 1.12
N GLY A 293 10.56 -29.97 -0.04
CA GLY A 293 9.31 -30.57 -0.45
C GLY A 293 8.30 -29.60 -1.06
N PRO A 294 7.15 -30.10 -1.50
CA PRO A 294 6.12 -29.31 -2.15
C PRO A 294 5.49 -28.31 -1.17
N VAL A 295 5.23 -27.11 -1.66
CA VAL A 295 4.59 -26.03 -0.89
C VAL A 295 3.20 -25.74 -1.42
N VAL A 296 3.04 -25.69 -2.75
CA VAL A 296 1.77 -25.38 -3.40
C VAL A 296 1.64 -26.09 -4.73
N GLN A 297 0.40 -26.39 -5.11
CA GLN A 297 0.07 -26.90 -6.44
C GLN A 297 -0.76 -25.88 -7.19
N VAL A 298 -0.38 -25.62 -8.45
CA VAL A 298 -1.11 -24.74 -9.35
C VAL A 298 -1.71 -25.57 -10.46
N ARG A 299 -3.03 -25.57 -10.58
CA ARG A 299 -3.77 -26.21 -11.66
C ARG A 299 -4.17 -25.19 -12.70
N GLU A 300 -3.66 -25.35 -13.91
CA GLU A 300 -4.04 -24.52 -15.05
C GLU A 300 -5.41 -24.91 -15.64
N SER A 301 -6.00 -24.03 -16.44
CA SER A 301 -7.26 -24.29 -17.16
C SER A 301 -7.16 -25.50 -18.10
N SER A 302 -5.96 -25.79 -18.62
CA SER A 302 -5.65 -26.99 -19.41
C SER A 302 -5.77 -28.30 -18.61
N GLY A 303 -5.88 -28.23 -17.28
CA GLY A 303 -5.82 -29.36 -16.36
C GLY A 303 -4.43 -29.77 -15.95
N ARG A 304 -3.38 -29.14 -16.49
CA ARG A 304 -1.99 -29.36 -16.06
C ARG A 304 -1.82 -28.89 -14.62
N VAL A 305 -1.13 -29.68 -13.81
CA VAL A 305 -0.76 -29.34 -12.45
C VAL A 305 0.74 -29.16 -12.38
N SER A 306 1.20 -28.00 -11.92
CA SER A 306 2.57 -27.76 -11.49
C SER A 306 2.66 -27.78 -9.98
N VAL A 307 3.82 -28.18 -9.48
CA VAL A 307 4.11 -28.23 -8.03
C VAL A 307 5.31 -27.33 -7.79
N ASP A 308 5.10 -26.31 -6.99
CA ASP A 308 6.18 -25.42 -6.56
C ASP A 308 6.54 -25.77 -5.11
N GLY A 309 7.84 -25.90 -4.84
CA GLY A 309 8.36 -26.33 -3.56
C GLY A 309 9.73 -25.81 -3.26
N ASP A 310 10.23 -26.14 -2.08
CA ASP A 310 11.62 -25.88 -1.70
C ASP A 310 12.51 -27.06 -2.11
N ASP A 311 13.54 -26.76 -2.89
CA ASP A 311 14.57 -27.72 -3.34
C ASP A 311 15.85 -27.65 -2.46
N ASN A 312 15.94 -26.67 -1.57
CA ASN A 312 17.12 -26.44 -0.75
C ASN A 312 17.11 -27.33 0.49
N ALA A 313 18.28 -27.81 0.88
CA ALA A 313 18.42 -28.54 2.12
C ALA A 313 18.64 -27.61 3.32
N GLY A 314 18.07 -28.01 4.45
CA GLY A 314 18.22 -27.30 5.71
C GLY A 314 17.14 -26.26 5.96
N VAL A 315 17.08 -25.76 7.18
CA VAL A 315 16.10 -24.78 7.64
C VAL A 315 16.78 -23.61 8.32
N ALA A 316 16.21 -22.42 8.15
CA ALA A 316 16.68 -21.24 8.88
C ALA A 316 16.24 -21.26 10.35
N TRP A 317 15.10 -21.90 10.65
CA TRP A 317 14.57 -22.04 12.00
C TRP A 317 13.97 -23.44 12.20
N ASP A 318 14.49 -24.21 13.14
CA ASP A 318 14.08 -25.57 13.50
C ASP A 318 13.32 -25.64 14.84
N GLY A 319 13.35 -24.57 15.64
CA GLY A 319 12.68 -24.48 16.94
C GLY A 319 11.15 -24.36 16.84
N PRO A 320 10.46 -24.18 17.99
CA PRO A 320 9.01 -23.99 18.05
C PRO A 320 8.55 -22.84 17.17
N LEU A 321 7.43 -23.05 16.42
CA LEU A 321 6.87 -22.11 15.47
C LEU A 321 5.36 -21.98 15.65
N ALA A 322 4.87 -20.76 15.66
CA ALA A 322 3.44 -20.45 15.52
C ALA A 322 3.20 -19.40 14.42
N VAL A 323 2.06 -19.48 13.77
CA VAL A 323 1.64 -18.53 12.75
C VAL A 323 0.31 -17.93 13.16
N LEU A 324 0.25 -16.58 13.24
CA LEU A 324 -1.00 -15.87 13.53
C LEU A 324 -1.69 -15.50 12.23
N VAL A 325 -2.97 -15.82 12.13
CA VAL A 325 -3.80 -15.54 10.95
C VAL A 325 -5.14 -14.93 11.34
N ASN A 326 -5.76 -14.21 10.42
CA ASN A 326 -7.12 -13.70 10.54
C ASN A 326 -7.82 -13.64 9.17
N ARG A 327 -9.03 -13.10 9.10
CA ARG A 327 -9.80 -12.98 7.85
C ARG A 327 -9.12 -12.12 6.78
N GLY A 328 -8.17 -11.28 7.14
CA GLY A 328 -7.34 -10.50 6.21
C GLY A 328 -6.11 -11.27 5.69
N SER A 329 -5.83 -12.46 6.22
CA SER A 329 -4.76 -13.33 5.72
C SER A 329 -5.23 -14.04 4.46
N ALA A 330 -4.61 -13.74 3.30
CA ALA A 330 -5.07 -14.22 2.02
C ALA A 330 -3.93 -14.68 1.11
N SER A 331 -4.26 -15.55 0.11
CA SER A 331 -3.35 -15.90 -1.00
C SER A 331 -2.00 -16.46 -0.50
N ALA A 332 -0.86 -15.78 -0.75
CA ALA A 332 0.48 -16.21 -0.29
C ALA A 332 0.54 -16.51 1.22
N SER A 333 -0.19 -15.76 2.05
CA SER A 333 -0.32 -16.03 3.48
C SER A 333 -0.99 -17.37 3.76
N GLU A 334 -1.98 -17.73 2.95
CA GLU A 334 -2.69 -19.01 3.07
C GLU A 334 -1.84 -20.18 2.57
N ILE A 335 -1.02 -19.95 1.53
CA ILE A 335 -0.04 -20.94 1.04
C ILE A 335 0.97 -21.25 2.14
N PHE A 336 1.57 -20.23 2.73
CA PHE A 336 2.54 -20.41 3.82
C PHE A 336 1.90 -21.10 5.03
N ALA A 337 0.77 -20.58 5.53
CA ALA A 337 0.10 -21.15 6.70
C ALA A 337 -0.39 -22.59 6.45
N GLY A 338 -0.88 -22.88 5.24
CA GLY A 338 -1.29 -24.19 4.79
C GLY A 338 -0.14 -25.20 4.79
N ALA A 339 0.99 -24.82 4.18
CA ALA A 339 2.18 -25.65 4.15
C ALA A 339 2.70 -25.94 5.58
N ILE A 340 2.85 -24.90 6.43
CA ILE A 340 3.29 -25.08 7.83
C ILE A 340 2.37 -26.04 8.59
N LYS A 341 1.04 -25.96 8.35
CA LYS A 341 0.04 -26.85 8.94
C LYS A 341 0.19 -28.29 8.43
N ASP A 342 0.26 -28.47 7.10
CA ASP A 342 0.27 -29.78 6.46
C ASP A 342 1.55 -30.57 6.78
N TYR A 343 2.69 -29.88 6.92
CA TYR A 343 3.92 -30.47 7.41
C TYR A 343 3.92 -30.72 8.93
N GLY A 344 2.91 -30.27 9.67
CA GLY A 344 2.93 -30.32 11.13
C GLY A 344 4.07 -29.51 11.74
N ARG A 345 4.62 -28.53 10.99
CA ARG A 345 5.82 -27.80 11.37
C ARG A 345 5.58 -26.76 12.47
N GLY A 346 4.37 -26.26 12.59
CA GLY A 346 4.02 -25.23 13.57
C GLY A 346 2.51 -25.17 13.85
N LEU A 347 2.15 -24.32 14.82
CA LEU A 347 0.77 -24.09 15.20
C LEU A 347 0.19 -22.91 14.39
N ILE A 348 -1.00 -23.09 13.83
CA ILE A 348 -1.77 -22.02 13.22
C ILE A 348 -2.79 -21.51 14.25
N ILE A 349 -2.73 -20.23 14.57
CA ILE A 349 -3.52 -19.61 15.63
C ILE A 349 -4.29 -18.40 15.06
N GLY A 350 -5.56 -18.31 15.35
CA GLY A 350 -6.38 -17.15 15.00
C GLY A 350 -7.73 -17.51 14.40
N GLU A 351 -8.18 -16.75 13.42
CA GLU A 351 -9.46 -16.90 12.76
C GLU A 351 -9.32 -17.63 11.42
N ASN A 352 -10.44 -17.99 10.80
CA ASN A 352 -10.44 -18.46 9.42
C ASN A 352 -9.84 -17.39 8.50
N THR A 353 -9.00 -17.82 7.58
CA THR A 353 -8.39 -16.98 6.56
C THR A 353 -9.38 -16.60 5.47
N PHE A 354 -8.98 -15.78 4.52
CA PHE A 354 -9.83 -15.22 3.48
C PHE A 354 -10.44 -16.30 2.55
N GLY A 355 -9.63 -17.28 2.12
CA GLY A 355 -10.06 -18.35 1.21
C GLY A 355 -9.78 -18.05 -0.26
N LYS A 356 -8.71 -17.31 -0.60
CA LYS A 356 -8.31 -17.03 -1.98
C LYS A 356 -7.43 -18.15 -2.54
N GLY A 357 -8.04 -19.04 -3.32
CA GLY A 357 -7.39 -20.19 -3.98
C GLY A 357 -7.04 -19.97 -5.46
N THR A 358 -7.07 -18.75 -5.97
CA THR A 358 -6.74 -18.41 -7.36
C THR A 358 -5.44 -17.62 -7.43
N VAL A 359 -4.58 -17.93 -8.43
CA VAL A 359 -3.36 -17.19 -8.76
C VAL A 359 -3.66 -16.22 -9.90
N GLN A 360 -3.18 -15.01 -9.79
CA GLN A 360 -3.39 -13.94 -10.78
C GLN A 360 -2.11 -13.19 -11.04
#